data_9ef84fe2373677f069617bd0179ed30e
#
_entry.id   9ef84fe2373677f069617bd0179ed30e
#
_cell.length_a   1.000
_cell.length_b   1.000
_cell.length_c   1.000
_cell.angle_alpha   90.00
_cell.angle_beta   90.00
_cell.angle_gamma   90.00
#
_symmetry.space_group_name_H-M   'P 1'
#
loop_
_entity.id
_entity.type
_entity.pdbx_description
1 polymer ?
#
loop_
_entity_poly.entity_id
_entity_poly.type
_entity_poly.pdbx_seq_one_letter_code
_entity_poly.pdbx_strand_id
1 'polypeptide(L)'
;MNMDGTSLTIQALGDCATLGSVNLAQGRVAAASSLQSLEFKARNAFDGTDTTRWSSLANTDPQWIQVNLGRVQTVCGLTVQWEGAYAKAFRIEVSNDAVTWTQIYSTATGTGGTQTIKPTVTASGQYLRLTGTVRGSPYGYSLLDMKVFGPSGSGPATSGAGWVDAPQPVTGVTSSTAKPTPTGHHEFQANCSVSRSNLSDDPIKFFAQPGASHLHTFLGNTTTNAGTTLSSLQAGGGSCTAPDDRSAYWMPTMLNGDTPVQPVGTQVIYYKAGVTDYTSVRPFPAGLRFIVGDMNATREEFLAESVVGWECGDKTGLSDFPASCAAGSQLNLRYQAPSCWDGLHLDSPDHQRHMAYPVGSTQDNGVCPASHPIAVPKIEFKMAFPAGSDTSRVRLSSGRGYSFHYDFFNAWDPATLKALVDGCIRKGFQCSAQGADLYHPEVKPVLGSDYRLH
;
A
#
# COMPACT_ATOMS: atom_id res chain seq x y z
N MET A 1 34.34 -30.81 12.98
CA MET A 1 33.16 -31.07 12.17
C MET A 1 31.96 -31.08 13.10
N ASN A 2 31.27 -29.95 13.25
CA ASN A 2 29.96 -29.88 13.92
C ASN A 2 29.02 -29.28 12.90
N MET A 3 28.07 -30.09 12.44
CA MET A 3 26.94 -29.63 11.64
C MET A 3 25.82 -29.24 12.60
N ASP A 4 25.60 -27.96 12.78
CA ASP A 4 24.41 -27.47 13.47
C ASP A 4 23.24 -27.55 12.50
N GLY A 5 22.39 -28.56 12.76
CA GLY A 5 21.13 -28.74 12.05
C GLY A 5 20.17 -27.63 12.43
N THR A 6 20.03 -26.63 11.55
CA THR A 6 18.87 -25.72 11.63
C THR A 6 17.62 -26.50 11.27
N SER A 7 16.88 -26.89 12.30
CA SER A 7 15.54 -27.46 12.17
C SER A 7 14.63 -26.41 11.54
N LEU A 8 14.27 -26.61 10.28
CA LEU A 8 13.13 -25.96 9.66
C LEU A 8 11.90 -26.35 10.45
N THR A 9 11.42 -25.47 11.32
CA THR A 9 10.13 -25.61 11.97
C THR A 9 9.06 -25.51 10.88
N ILE A 10 8.61 -26.65 10.36
CA ILE A 10 7.36 -26.74 9.62
C ILE A 10 6.28 -26.32 10.61
N GLN A 11 5.79 -25.09 10.48
CA GLN A 11 4.59 -24.68 11.21
C GLN A 11 3.48 -25.62 10.79
N ALA A 12 3.04 -26.48 11.70
CA ALA A 12 1.92 -27.38 11.45
C ALA A 12 0.73 -26.54 10.98
N LEU A 13 0.14 -26.92 9.85
CA LEU A 13 -1.10 -26.33 9.34
C LEU A 13 -2.13 -26.43 10.48
N GLY A 14 -2.61 -25.28 10.96
CA GLY A 14 -3.53 -25.22 12.08
C GLY A 14 -4.80 -26.03 11.80
N ASP A 15 -5.26 -26.78 12.78
CA ASP A 15 -6.54 -27.51 12.70
C ASP A 15 -7.71 -26.51 12.70
N CYS A 16 -8.63 -26.67 11.76
CA CYS A 16 -9.89 -25.90 11.67
C CYS A 16 -10.96 -26.36 12.67
N ALA A 17 -10.62 -27.15 13.69
CA ALA A 17 -11.57 -27.58 14.72
C ALA A 17 -12.20 -26.40 15.48
N THR A 18 -11.44 -25.32 15.66
CA THR A 18 -11.91 -24.08 16.26
C THR A 18 -11.58 -22.89 15.37
N LEU A 19 -12.59 -22.10 15.01
CA LEU A 19 -12.43 -20.92 14.16
C LEU A 19 -11.81 -19.78 14.96
N GLY A 20 -10.82 -19.12 14.39
CA GLY A 20 -10.23 -17.88 14.93
C GLY A 20 -11.20 -16.70 14.83
N SER A 21 -11.06 -15.75 15.72
CA SER A 21 -11.90 -14.52 15.73
C SER A 21 -11.33 -13.37 14.89
N VAL A 22 -10.09 -13.49 14.43
CA VAL A 22 -9.38 -12.44 13.67
C VAL A 22 -9.72 -12.54 12.19
N ASN A 23 -10.17 -11.43 11.58
CA ASN A 23 -10.34 -11.34 10.13
C ASN A 23 -8.97 -11.16 9.46
N LEU A 24 -8.49 -12.21 8.80
CA LEU A 24 -7.17 -12.25 8.14
C LEU A 24 -7.09 -11.36 6.90
N ALA A 25 -8.23 -10.97 6.33
CA ALA A 25 -8.33 -10.19 5.10
C ALA A 25 -8.48 -8.68 5.37
N GLN A 26 -8.79 -8.26 6.59
CA GLN A 26 -9.12 -6.87 6.88
C GLN A 26 -7.95 -5.92 6.62
N GLY A 27 -8.21 -4.88 5.83
CA GLY A 27 -7.23 -3.84 5.47
C GLY A 27 -6.10 -4.34 4.54
N ARG A 28 -6.24 -5.54 3.96
CA ARG A 28 -5.24 -6.14 3.08
C ARG A 28 -5.35 -5.65 1.64
N VAL A 29 -4.24 -5.78 0.91
CA VAL A 29 -4.20 -5.50 -0.53
C VAL A 29 -5.16 -6.43 -1.26
N ALA A 30 -6.03 -5.85 -2.07
CA ALA A 30 -7.07 -6.57 -2.80
C ALA A 30 -7.13 -6.13 -4.26
N ALA A 31 -7.45 -7.08 -5.12
CA ALA A 31 -7.64 -6.89 -6.55
C ALA A 31 -8.96 -7.44 -7.04
N ALA A 32 -9.40 -7.02 -8.21
CA ALA A 32 -10.57 -7.58 -8.86
C ALA A 32 -10.39 -7.59 -10.39
N SER A 33 -11.11 -8.47 -11.06
CA SER A 33 -11.10 -8.56 -12.53
C SER A 33 -11.61 -7.29 -13.23
N SER A 34 -12.47 -6.53 -12.53
CA SER A 34 -12.99 -5.26 -13.01
C SER A 34 -13.56 -4.42 -11.87
N LEU A 35 -13.77 -3.14 -12.12
CA LEU A 35 -14.44 -2.19 -11.26
C LEU A 35 -15.57 -1.51 -12.04
N GLN A 36 -16.74 -1.32 -11.43
CA GLN A 36 -17.82 -0.53 -11.99
C GLN A 36 -17.39 0.94 -12.12
N SER A 37 -16.66 1.45 -11.15
CA SER A 37 -15.98 2.74 -11.13
C SER A 37 -14.85 2.74 -10.10
N LEU A 38 -13.99 3.77 -10.10
CA LEU A 38 -12.92 3.94 -9.11
C LEU A 38 -13.43 4.17 -7.68
N GLU A 39 -14.71 4.40 -7.48
CA GLU A 39 -15.35 4.45 -6.17
C GLU A 39 -15.54 3.05 -5.57
N PHE A 40 -15.82 2.03 -6.41
CA PHE A 40 -16.13 0.66 -5.98
C PHE A 40 -14.91 -0.26 -6.06
N LYS A 41 -13.84 0.13 -5.38
CA LYS A 41 -12.54 -0.56 -5.38
C LYS A 41 -12.61 -1.92 -4.71
N ALA A 42 -11.74 -2.85 -5.12
CA ALA A 42 -11.65 -4.18 -4.53
C ALA A 42 -11.42 -4.14 -3.00
N ARG A 43 -10.56 -3.24 -2.51
CA ARG A 43 -10.27 -3.11 -1.07
C ARG A 43 -11.48 -2.77 -0.21
N ASN A 44 -12.51 -2.15 -0.78
CA ASN A 44 -13.74 -1.81 -0.06
C ASN A 44 -14.48 -3.05 0.45
N ALA A 45 -14.30 -4.21 -0.19
CA ALA A 45 -14.87 -5.47 0.28
C ALA A 45 -14.06 -6.12 1.41
N PHE A 46 -12.98 -5.50 1.87
CA PHE A 46 -12.09 -6.00 2.93
C PHE A 46 -11.80 -4.94 3.99
N ASP A 47 -12.55 -3.87 4.03
CA ASP A 47 -12.35 -2.77 4.97
C ASP A 47 -13.09 -2.95 6.30
N GLY A 48 -13.97 -3.97 6.39
CA GLY A 48 -14.69 -4.32 7.62
C GLY A 48 -15.92 -3.47 7.89
N THR A 49 -16.42 -2.72 6.89
CA THR A 49 -17.64 -1.93 6.98
C THR A 49 -18.64 -2.33 5.90
N ASP A 50 -19.91 -2.03 6.10
CA ASP A 50 -20.99 -2.22 5.12
C ASP A 50 -21.42 -0.91 4.44
N THR A 51 -20.68 0.17 4.66
CA THR A 51 -20.94 1.50 4.07
C THR A 51 -20.23 1.72 2.75
N THR A 52 -19.25 0.89 2.44
CA THR A 52 -18.50 0.86 1.19
C THR A 52 -18.70 -0.50 0.50
N ARG A 53 -18.29 -0.63 -0.76
CA ARG A 53 -18.37 -1.91 -1.47
C ARG A 53 -17.39 -1.99 -2.63
N TRP A 54 -17.04 -3.21 -3.02
CA TRP A 54 -16.59 -3.49 -4.38
C TRP A 54 -17.76 -3.74 -5.30
N SER A 55 -17.67 -3.30 -6.55
CA SER A 55 -18.63 -3.67 -7.60
C SER A 55 -17.91 -3.89 -8.93
N SER A 56 -18.18 -5.03 -9.57
CA SER A 56 -17.64 -5.38 -10.88
C SER A 56 -18.40 -4.68 -12.02
N LEU A 57 -17.87 -4.77 -13.24
CA LEU A 57 -18.63 -4.40 -14.44
C LEU A 57 -19.94 -5.17 -14.53
N ALA A 58 -21.00 -4.48 -14.95
CA ALA A 58 -22.31 -5.09 -15.19
C ALA A 58 -22.28 -6.01 -16.43
N ASN A 59 -23.19 -6.97 -16.47
CA ASN A 59 -23.42 -7.86 -17.61
C ASN A 59 -22.18 -8.67 -18.06
N THR A 60 -21.20 -8.91 -17.18
CA THR A 60 -19.96 -9.62 -17.50
C THR A 60 -19.75 -10.79 -16.56
N ASP A 61 -19.62 -12.00 -17.10
CA ASP A 61 -19.27 -13.23 -16.38
C ASP A 61 -18.10 -13.94 -17.11
N PRO A 62 -17.17 -14.59 -16.39
CA PRO A 62 -17.00 -14.52 -14.93
C PRO A 62 -16.34 -13.22 -14.48
N GLN A 63 -16.50 -12.89 -13.18
CA GLN A 63 -15.74 -11.84 -12.50
C GLN A 63 -15.17 -12.38 -11.19
N TRP A 64 -14.04 -11.84 -10.78
CA TRP A 64 -13.40 -12.26 -9.53
C TRP A 64 -12.95 -11.07 -8.69
N ILE A 65 -12.83 -11.33 -7.39
CA ILE A 65 -12.17 -10.48 -6.41
C ILE A 65 -11.22 -11.32 -5.58
N GLN A 66 -10.03 -10.81 -5.30
CA GLN A 66 -9.02 -11.50 -4.51
C GLN A 66 -8.40 -10.60 -3.46
N VAL A 67 -7.86 -11.21 -2.42
CA VAL A 67 -7.12 -10.54 -1.35
C VAL A 67 -5.80 -11.26 -1.09
N ASN A 68 -4.74 -10.50 -0.86
CA ASN A 68 -3.45 -11.01 -0.40
C ASN A 68 -3.47 -11.06 1.13
N LEU A 69 -3.50 -12.23 1.73
CA LEU A 69 -3.50 -12.43 3.19
C LEU A 69 -2.12 -12.13 3.84
N GLY A 70 -1.16 -11.71 3.02
CA GLY A 70 0.19 -11.30 3.46
C GLY A 70 1.16 -12.45 3.70
N ARG A 71 0.69 -13.67 3.92
CA ARG A 71 1.45 -14.91 4.03
C ARG A 71 0.55 -16.10 3.79
N VAL A 72 1.12 -17.29 3.68
CA VAL A 72 0.34 -18.53 3.63
C VAL A 72 -0.47 -18.67 4.93
N GLN A 73 -1.78 -18.75 4.79
CA GLN A 73 -2.76 -18.89 5.88
C GLN A 73 -3.66 -20.10 5.59
N THR A 74 -3.97 -20.87 6.62
CA THR A 74 -5.03 -21.87 6.55
C THR A 74 -6.38 -21.19 6.60
N VAL A 75 -7.26 -21.46 5.64
CA VAL A 75 -8.61 -20.86 5.57
C VAL A 75 -9.61 -21.85 6.16
N CYS A 76 -10.22 -21.48 7.28
CA CYS A 76 -11.17 -22.32 8.03
C CYS A 76 -12.62 -21.85 7.91
N GLY A 77 -12.83 -20.59 7.58
CA GLY A 77 -14.17 -20.02 7.45
C GLY A 77 -14.16 -18.68 6.76
N LEU A 78 -15.29 -18.31 6.17
CA LEU A 78 -15.49 -16.99 5.55
C LEU A 78 -16.87 -16.45 5.91
N THR A 79 -16.98 -15.13 5.91
CA THR A 79 -18.27 -14.44 5.83
C THR A 79 -18.23 -13.58 4.57
N VAL A 80 -19.22 -13.76 3.71
CA VAL A 80 -19.38 -13.01 2.46
C VAL A 80 -20.67 -12.22 2.57
N GLN A 81 -20.57 -10.89 2.56
CA GLN A 81 -21.72 -10.00 2.63
C GLN A 81 -21.92 -9.34 1.26
N TRP A 82 -22.93 -9.82 0.54
CA TRP A 82 -23.32 -9.27 -0.75
C TRP A 82 -24.16 -8.00 -0.57
N GLU A 83 -23.99 -7.07 -1.49
CA GLU A 83 -24.97 -6.04 -1.77
C GLU A 83 -26.11 -6.65 -2.61
N GLY A 84 -27.02 -5.88 -3.20
CA GLY A 84 -28.11 -6.42 -4.02
C GLY A 84 -27.68 -7.18 -5.29
N ALA A 85 -26.47 -6.95 -5.76
CA ALA A 85 -25.88 -7.61 -6.93
C ALA A 85 -24.95 -8.75 -6.50
N TYR A 86 -25.47 -9.97 -6.43
CA TYR A 86 -24.78 -11.13 -5.87
C TYR A 86 -24.47 -12.22 -6.91
N ALA A 87 -23.61 -13.17 -6.55
CA ALA A 87 -23.36 -14.37 -7.34
C ALA A 87 -24.32 -15.50 -6.95
N LYS A 88 -25.09 -16.00 -7.93
CA LYS A 88 -25.88 -17.23 -7.82
C LYS A 88 -24.98 -18.46 -7.89
N ALA A 89 -23.97 -18.44 -8.76
CA ALA A 89 -22.91 -19.44 -8.76
C ALA A 89 -21.55 -18.79 -8.56
N PHE A 90 -20.77 -19.31 -7.62
CA PHE A 90 -19.41 -18.85 -7.36
C PHE A 90 -18.55 -19.93 -6.75
N ARG A 91 -17.24 -19.75 -6.82
CA ARG A 91 -16.24 -20.57 -6.12
C ARG A 91 -15.28 -19.70 -5.33
N ILE A 92 -14.68 -20.30 -4.31
CA ILE A 92 -13.59 -19.71 -3.52
C ILE A 92 -12.37 -20.57 -3.68
N GLU A 93 -11.25 -19.91 -3.93
CA GLU A 93 -9.97 -20.54 -4.28
C GLU A 93 -8.86 -19.93 -3.44
N VAL A 94 -7.81 -20.70 -3.13
CA VAL A 94 -6.58 -20.20 -2.51
C VAL A 94 -5.38 -20.43 -3.42
N SER A 95 -4.36 -19.61 -3.29
CA SER A 95 -3.13 -19.68 -4.07
C SER A 95 -1.93 -19.19 -3.26
N ASN A 96 -0.71 -19.63 -3.62
CA ASN A 96 0.53 -19.09 -3.06
C ASN A 96 1.24 -18.12 -4.03
N ASP A 97 0.89 -18.15 -5.31
CA ASP A 97 1.56 -17.41 -6.39
C ASP A 97 0.59 -16.49 -7.19
N ALA A 98 -0.70 -16.45 -6.81
CA ALA A 98 -1.80 -15.79 -7.53
C ALA A 98 -1.98 -16.28 -8.99
N VAL A 99 -1.35 -17.38 -9.38
CA VAL A 99 -1.42 -18.00 -10.71
C VAL A 99 -2.08 -19.37 -10.63
N THR A 100 -1.59 -20.24 -9.75
CA THR A 100 -2.10 -21.60 -9.55
C THR A 100 -3.11 -21.60 -8.40
N TRP A 101 -4.37 -21.95 -8.69
CA TRP A 101 -5.47 -21.84 -7.75
C TRP A 101 -6.02 -23.19 -7.34
N THR A 102 -6.25 -23.38 -6.04
CA THR A 102 -6.89 -24.56 -5.46
C THR A 102 -8.28 -24.18 -4.95
N GLN A 103 -9.32 -24.80 -5.51
CA GLN A 103 -10.71 -24.56 -5.07
C GLN A 103 -10.93 -25.15 -3.69
N ILE A 104 -11.47 -24.35 -2.78
CA ILE A 104 -11.83 -24.76 -1.41
C ILE A 104 -13.34 -24.76 -1.16
N TYR A 105 -14.12 -24.10 -2.00
CA TYR A 105 -15.58 -24.06 -1.92
C TYR A 105 -16.19 -23.72 -3.29
N SER A 106 -17.38 -24.21 -3.55
CA SER A 106 -18.24 -23.73 -4.66
C SER A 106 -19.72 -23.93 -4.37
N THR A 107 -20.55 -23.10 -5.00
CA THR A 107 -22.01 -23.22 -4.99
C THR A 107 -22.61 -22.79 -6.31
N ALA A 108 -23.77 -23.37 -6.66
CA ALA A 108 -24.60 -22.94 -7.79
C ALA A 108 -25.94 -22.32 -7.33
N THR A 109 -26.14 -22.20 -6.02
CA THR A 109 -27.43 -21.81 -5.40
C THR A 109 -27.25 -20.69 -4.38
N GLY A 110 -26.33 -19.77 -4.63
CA GLY A 110 -26.11 -18.58 -3.80
C GLY A 110 -27.38 -17.71 -3.74
N THR A 111 -27.67 -17.16 -2.58
CA THR A 111 -28.91 -16.43 -2.28
C THR A 111 -28.70 -14.92 -2.07
N GLY A 112 -27.46 -14.43 -2.12
CA GLY A 112 -27.14 -13.05 -1.73
C GLY A 112 -27.20 -12.84 -0.22
N GLY A 113 -27.19 -11.58 0.21
CA GLY A 113 -27.14 -11.21 1.64
C GLY A 113 -25.86 -11.67 2.31
N THR A 114 -25.90 -11.91 3.62
CA THR A 114 -24.75 -12.39 4.39
C THR A 114 -24.72 -13.91 4.42
N GLN A 115 -23.62 -14.49 3.96
CA GLN A 115 -23.40 -15.93 3.91
C GLN A 115 -22.17 -16.30 4.74
N THR A 116 -22.33 -17.23 5.69
CA THR A 116 -21.21 -17.88 6.38
C THR A 116 -20.84 -19.15 5.64
N ILE A 117 -19.59 -19.25 5.23
CA ILE A 117 -19.09 -20.33 4.38
C ILE A 117 -18.02 -21.10 5.16
N LYS A 118 -18.19 -22.42 5.21
CA LYS A 118 -17.16 -23.35 5.66
C LYS A 118 -16.55 -24.00 4.41
N PRO A 119 -15.23 -23.92 4.21
CA PRO A 119 -14.57 -24.62 3.12
C PRO A 119 -14.87 -26.11 3.14
N THR A 120 -15.05 -26.71 1.97
CA THR A 120 -15.24 -28.16 1.82
C THR A 120 -13.93 -28.92 1.85
N VAL A 121 -12.82 -28.22 1.61
CA VAL A 121 -11.45 -28.72 1.66
C VAL A 121 -10.63 -27.75 2.48
N THR A 122 -9.91 -28.24 3.49
CA THR A 122 -8.94 -27.43 4.24
C THR A 122 -7.72 -27.21 3.36
N ALA A 123 -7.43 -25.96 3.07
CA ALA A 123 -6.26 -25.59 2.29
C ALA A 123 -5.67 -24.27 2.80
N SER A 124 -4.43 -24.02 2.43
CA SER A 124 -3.69 -22.82 2.81
C SER A 124 -3.21 -22.09 1.57
N GLY A 125 -3.20 -20.77 1.64
CA GLY A 125 -2.70 -19.91 0.59
C GLY A 125 -2.38 -18.52 1.10
N GLN A 126 -1.51 -17.83 0.38
CA GLN A 126 -1.26 -16.40 0.61
C GLN A 126 -2.37 -15.54 0.00
N TYR A 127 -2.97 -16.01 -1.09
CA TYR A 127 -4.07 -15.33 -1.78
C TYR A 127 -5.35 -16.12 -1.62
N LEU A 128 -6.45 -15.40 -1.50
CA LEU A 128 -7.80 -15.96 -1.53
C LEU A 128 -8.60 -15.21 -2.61
N ARG A 129 -9.31 -15.96 -3.47
CA ARG A 129 -10.14 -15.42 -4.56
C ARG A 129 -11.56 -15.95 -4.47
N LEU A 130 -12.53 -15.06 -4.67
CA LEU A 130 -13.91 -15.40 -4.96
C LEU A 130 -14.16 -15.12 -6.45
N THR A 131 -14.59 -16.13 -7.20
CA THR A 131 -14.94 -16.02 -8.61
C THR A 131 -16.43 -16.26 -8.79
N GLY A 132 -17.18 -15.22 -9.15
CA GLY A 132 -18.58 -15.32 -9.57
C GLY A 132 -18.68 -15.78 -11.02
N THR A 133 -19.47 -16.81 -11.27
CA THR A 133 -19.65 -17.41 -12.60
C THR A 133 -21.06 -17.26 -13.15
N VAL A 134 -22.07 -17.05 -12.29
CA VAL A 134 -23.43 -16.76 -12.67
C VAL A 134 -23.99 -15.70 -11.72
N ARG A 135 -24.42 -14.59 -12.29
CA ARG A 135 -25.04 -13.49 -11.53
C ARG A 135 -26.44 -13.86 -11.05
N GLY A 136 -26.82 -13.35 -9.88
CA GLY A 136 -28.17 -13.43 -9.33
C GLY A 136 -29.09 -12.29 -9.74
N SER A 137 -28.54 -11.26 -10.42
CA SER A 137 -29.23 -10.06 -10.85
C SER A 137 -28.73 -9.58 -12.23
N PRO A 138 -29.40 -8.63 -12.91
CA PRO A 138 -28.92 -8.04 -14.16
C PRO A 138 -27.65 -7.21 -14.03
N TYR A 139 -27.26 -6.84 -12.81
CA TYR A 139 -26.07 -6.05 -12.52
C TYR A 139 -24.81 -6.93 -12.53
N GLY A 140 -23.67 -6.41 -12.07
CA GLY A 140 -22.45 -7.20 -11.87
C GLY A 140 -22.48 -8.03 -10.57
N TYR A 141 -21.33 -8.08 -9.92
CA TYR A 141 -21.17 -8.62 -8.56
C TYR A 141 -20.78 -7.47 -7.63
N SER A 142 -21.36 -7.43 -6.44
CA SER A 142 -21.10 -6.37 -5.47
C SER A 142 -21.01 -6.93 -4.07
N LEU A 143 -19.88 -6.71 -3.42
CA LEU A 143 -19.58 -7.13 -2.05
C LEU A 143 -19.45 -5.92 -1.13
N LEU A 144 -20.23 -5.91 -0.06
CA LEU A 144 -20.08 -4.97 1.04
C LEU A 144 -18.86 -5.33 1.89
N ASP A 145 -18.73 -6.62 2.27
CA ASP A 145 -17.60 -7.08 3.07
C ASP A 145 -17.34 -8.58 2.85
N MET A 146 -16.07 -8.98 2.93
CA MET A 146 -15.67 -10.38 2.95
C MET A 146 -14.62 -10.61 4.04
N LYS A 147 -14.96 -11.43 5.02
CA LYS A 147 -14.08 -11.81 6.13
C LYS A 147 -13.51 -13.20 5.91
N VAL A 148 -12.25 -13.36 6.28
CA VAL A 148 -11.54 -14.64 6.18
C VAL A 148 -11.01 -15.02 7.56
N PHE A 149 -11.26 -16.24 7.99
CA PHE A 149 -10.87 -16.74 9.30
C PHE A 149 -10.01 -18.00 9.17
N GLY A 150 -8.93 -18.03 9.94
CA GLY A 150 -8.07 -19.19 10.11
C GLY A 150 -8.44 -20.01 11.35
N PRO A 151 -7.60 -20.97 11.74
CA PRO A 151 -7.72 -21.69 13.02
C PRO A 151 -7.71 -20.73 14.21
N SER A 152 -8.22 -21.20 15.35
CA SER A 152 -8.08 -20.49 16.63
C SER A 152 -6.61 -20.15 16.91
N GLY A 153 -6.35 -18.92 17.31
CA GLY A 153 -4.98 -18.41 17.46
C GLY A 153 -4.33 -17.93 16.17
N SER A 154 -5.00 -18.08 15.01
CA SER A 154 -4.56 -17.39 13.79
C SER A 154 -4.75 -15.89 13.96
N GLY A 155 -3.69 -15.19 13.75
CA GLY A 155 -3.65 -13.75 13.67
C GLY A 155 -2.56 -13.37 12.68
N PRO A 156 -2.40 -12.11 12.33
CA PRO A 156 -1.16 -11.69 11.69
C PRO A 156 -0.02 -12.17 12.58
N ALA A 157 0.96 -12.90 12.03
CA ALA A 157 2.16 -13.20 12.79
C ALA A 157 2.79 -11.86 13.17
N THR A 158 2.87 -11.61 14.47
CA THR A 158 3.39 -10.35 15.03
C THR A 158 4.82 -10.50 15.53
N SER A 159 5.46 -11.63 15.24
CA SER A 159 6.87 -11.89 15.61
C SER A 159 7.43 -13.06 14.81
N GLY A 160 8.73 -13.19 14.74
CA GLY A 160 9.45 -14.28 14.10
C GLY A 160 10.41 -13.80 12.99
N ALA A 161 10.95 -14.75 12.22
CA ALA A 161 11.93 -14.43 11.17
C ALA A 161 11.38 -13.40 10.17
N GLY A 162 12.15 -12.35 9.91
CA GLY A 162 11.84 -11.27 8.97
C GLY A 162 11.02 -10.11 9.56
N TRP A 163 10.58 -10.20 10.82
CA TRP A 163 10.04 -9.04 11.53
C TRP A 163 11.18 -8.22 12.17
N VAL A 164 11.04 -6.90 12.10
CA VAL A 164 11.94 -5.97 12.76
C VAL A 164 11.13 -5.16 13.76
N ASP A 165 11.38 -5.40 15.04
CA ASP A 165 10.64 -4.75 16.13
C ASP A 165 10.99 -3.26 16.21
N ALA A 166 9.98 -2.44 16.53
CA ALA A 166 10.20 -1.06 16.88
C ALA A 166 10.91 -0.98 18.26
N PRO A 167 11.97 -0.18 18.39
CA PRO A 167 12.69 -0.03 19.66
C PRO A 167 11.81 0.58 20.77
N GLN A 168 10.75 1.27 20.38
CA GLN A 168 9.73 1.85 21.26
C GLN A 168 8.35 1.50 20.72
N PRO A 169 7.82 0.30 21.01
CA PRO A 169 6.49 -0.09 20.53
C PRO A 169 5.40 0.79 21.17
N VAL A 170 4.39 1.09 20.37
CA VAL A 170 3.20 1.88 20.77
C VAL A 170 2.04 0.93 20.97
N THR A 171 1.74 0.62 22.22
CA THR A 171 0.66 -0.31 22.59
C THR A 171 -0.46 0.38 23.37
N GLY A 172 -1.61 -0.28 23.51
CA GLY A 172 -2.76 0.24 24.27
C GLY A 172 -3.47 1.43 23.61
N VAL A 173 -3.23 1.67 22.32
CA VAL A 173 -3.90 2.70 21.53
C VAL A 173 -5.08 2.11 20.80
N THR A 174 -6.21 2.79 20.84
CA THR A 174 -7.38 2.51 20.01
C THR A 174 -7.43 3.52 18.87
N SER A 175 -7.83 3.07 17.69
CA SER A 175 -8.00 3.93 16.52
C SER A 175 -8.99 5.06 16.80
N SER A 176 -8.63 6.28 16.45
CA SER A 176 -9.50 7.42 16.66
C SER A 176 -10.63 7.44 15.62
N THR A 177 -11.85 7.68 16.12
CA THR A 177 -13.05 7.90 15.31
C THR A 177 -13.53 9.34 15.39
N ALA A 178 -12.74 10.24 15.99
CA ALA A 178 -13.08 11.65 16.11
C ALA A 178 -13.19 12.30 14.72
N LYS A 179 -14.05 13.31 14.64
CA LYS A 179 -14.29 14.11 13.44
C LYS A 179 -13.98 15.57 13.76
N PRO A 180 -12.70 15.97 13.76
CA PRO A 180 -12.35 17.38 13.98
C PRO A 180 -12.94 18.25 12.88
N THR A 181 -12.95 19.58 13.11
CA THR A 181 -13.45 20.53 12.11
C THR A 181 -12.74 20.30 10.78
N PRO A 182 -13.47 20.06 9.69
CA PRO A 182 -12.86 19.83 8.39
C PRO A 182 -12.05 21.08 7.97
N THR A 183 -10.82 20.83 7.51
CA THR A 183 -9.98 21.82 6.84
C THR A 183 -9.68 21.32 5.45
N GLY A 184 -9.27 22.20 4.53
CA GLY A 184 -9.06 21.84 3.14
C GLY A 184 -7.83 20.95 2.91
N HIS A 185 -6.87 20.98 3.83
CA HIS A 185 -5.58 20.31 3.68
C HIS A 185 -5.05 19.82 5.04
N HIS A 186 -4.18 18.81 5.02
CA HIS A 186 -3.55 18.23 6.20
C HIS A 186 -2.21 17.62 5.75
N GLU A 187 -1.26 18.47 5.28
CA GLU A 187 -0.09 17.95 4.61
C GLU A 187 1.14 18.86 4.70
N PHE A 188 2.30 18.27 4.47
CA PHE A 188 3.53 18.98 4.09
C PHE A 188 4.24 18.22 2.97
N GLN A 189 5.25 18.85 2.37
CA GLN A 189 5.97 18.31 1.21
C GLN A 189 7.45 18.07 1.57
N ALA A 190 8.01 16.94 1.15
CA ALA A 190 9.45 16.71 1.21
C ALA A 190 10.17 17.21 -0.05
N ASN A 191 9.63 16.94 -1.22
CA ASN A 191 10.15 17.37 -2.54
C ASN A 191 11.62 16.98 -2.76
N CYS A 192 11.83 15.78 -3.27
CA CYS A 192 13.17 15.20 -3.42
C CYS A 192 13.58 15.09 -4.88
N SER A 193 14.85 15.39 -5.18
CA SER A 193 15.44 15.14 -6.50
C SER A 193 16.00 13.70 -6.57
N VAL A 194 16.23 13.23 -7.79
CA VAL A 194 16.95 11.97 -8.01
C VAL A 194 18.34 12.09 -7.38
N SER A 195 18.66 11.18 -6.51
CA SER A 195 19.95 11.09 -5.82
C SER A 195 20.88 10.06 -6.47
N ARG A 196 20.32 8.93 -6.90
CA ARG A 196 21.03 7.86 -7.61
C ARG A 196 20.07 7.20 -8.59
N SER A 197 20.57 6.61 -9.66
CA SER A 197 19.74 5.97 -10.68
C SER A 197 20.43 4.79 -11.33
N ASN A 198 19.62 3.91 -11.92
CA ASN A 198 20.07 2.73 -12.67
C ASN A 198 20.88 1.75 -11.82
N LEU A 199 20.48 1.56 -10.56
CA LEU A 199 21.11 0.61 -9.65
C LEU A 199 20.18 -0.58 -9.42
N SER A 200 20.72 -1.79 -9.57
CA SER A 200 20.02 -3.03 -9.25
C SER A 200 20.11 -3.36 -7.76
N ASP A 201 19.90 -2.34 -6.92
CA ASP A 201 19.96 -2.42 -5.48
C ASP A 201 18.57 -2.24 -4.88
N ASP A 202 18.28 -3.00 -3.83
CA ASP A 202 17.07 -2.90 -3.02
C ASP A 202 17.39 -3.27 -1.58
N PRO A 203 17.62 -2.29 -0.69
CA PRO A 203 18.01 -2.57 0.68
C PRO A 203 16.88 -3.12 1.56
N ILE A 204 15.63 -3.13 1.10
CA ILE A 204 14.52 -3.74 1.82
C ILE A 204 14.40 -5.22 1.40
N LYS A 205 14.15 -5.48 0.12
CA LYS A 205 13.85 -6.82 -0.37
C LYS A 205 15.09 -7.71 -0.54
N PHE A 206 16.24 -7.11 -0.88
CA PHE A 206 17.50 -7.82 -1.17
C PHE A 206 18.66 -7.23 -0.37
N PHE A 207 18.46 -7.10 0.94
CA PHE A 207 19.47 -6.51 1.83
C PHE A 207 20.83 -7.18 1.66
N ALA A 208 21.88 -6.36 1.50
CA ALA A 208 23.27 -6.75 1.30
C ALA A 208 23.52 -7.65 0.06
N GLN A 209 22.64 -7.64 -0.94
CA GLN A 209 22.74 -8.38 -2.19
C GLN A 209 22.77 -7.41 -3.39
N PRO A 210 23.88 -6.71 -3.66
CA PRO A 210 23.98 -5.79 -4.77
C PRO A 210 23.74 -6.51 -6.10
N GLY A 211 22.97 -5.89 -6.99
CA GLY A 211 22.63 -6.46 -8.29
C GLY A 211 21.49 -7.48 -8.29
N ALA A 212 20.85 -7.77 -7.15
CA ALA A 212 19.82 -8.79 -7.05
C ALA A 212 18.43 -8.32 -7.50
N SER A 213 18.20 -7.01 -7.58
CA SER A 213 16.90 -6.44 -7.99
C SER A 213 16.90 -5.97 -9.44
N HIS A 214 15.72 -5.62 -9.97
CA HIS A 214 15.64 -4.81 -11.18
C HIS A 214 16.21 -3.39 -10.93
N LEU A 215 16.36 -2.59 -11.98
CA LEU A 215 16.92 -1.23 -11.86
C LEU A 215 15.98 -0.33 -11.08
N HIS A 216 16.53 0.41 -10.11
CA HIS A 216 15.82 1.42 -9.35
C HIS A 216 16.37 2.83 -9.58
N THR A 217 15.47 3.80 -9.48
CA THR A 217 15.76 5.23 -9.39
C THR A 217 15.48 5.68 -7.97
N PHE A 218 16.50 6.21 -7.30
CA PHE A 218 16.48 6.63 -5.89
C PHE A 218 16.31 8.14 -5.79
N LEU A 219 15.54 8.57 -4.79
CA LEU A 219 15.37 9.97 -4.39
C LEU A 219 15.70 10.11 -2.90
N GLY A 220 15.95 11.31 -2.46
CA GLY A 220 16.28 11.60 -1.06
C GLY A 220 17.72 11.27 -0.75
N ASN A 221 17.97 10.26 0.05
CA ASN A 221 19.31 9.93 0.52
C ASN A 221 20.32 9.67 -0.62
N THR A 222 21.51 10.26 -0.52
CA THR A 222 22.53 10.22 -1.58
C THR A 222 23.47 9.01 -1.48
N THR A 223 23.39 8.23 -0.42
CA THR A 223 24.30 7.08 -0.16
C THR A 223 23.61 5.73 -0.24
N THR A 224 22.30 5.68 -0.58
CA THR A 224 21.50 4.46 -0.63
C THR A 224 22.10 3.43 -1.58
N ASN A 225 22.23 2.18 -1.11
CA ASN A 225 22.70 1.01 -1.87
C ASN A 225 22.11 -0.27 -1.23
N ALA A 226 22.42 -1.45 -1.76
CA ALA A 226 21.89 -2.73 -1.27
C ALA A 226 22.18 -2.99 0.23
N GLY A 227 23.27 -2.44 0.79
CA GLY A 227 23.65 -2.60 2.20
C GLY A 227 23.16 -1.48 3.11
N THR A 228 22.22 -0.66 2.68
CA THR A 228 21.72 0.50 3.42
C THR A 228 21.05 0.10 4.73
N THR A 229 21.42 0.79 5.80
CA THR A 229 20.84 0.70 7.14
C THR A 229 20.36 2.08 7.60
N LEU A 230 19.57 2.14 8.69
CA LEU A 230 19.19 3.44 9.28
C LEU A 230 20.43 4.30 9.61
N SER A 231 21.46 3.71 10.21
CA SER A 231 22.69 4.43 10.56
C SER A 231 23.41 4.99 9.32
N SER A 232 23.47 4.23 8.22
CA SER A 232 24.08 4.72 6.98
C SER A 232 23.28 5.83 6.33
N LEU A 233 21.94 5.79 6.41
CA LEU A 233 21.08 6.87 5.94
C LEU A 233 21.29 8.15 6.75
N GLN A 234 21.30 8.03 8.07
CA GLN A 234 21.51 9.17 8.97
C GLN A 234 22.88 9.83 8.81
N ALA A 235 23.91 9.05 8.46
CA ALA A 235 25.24 9.55 8.15
C ALA A 235 25.36 10.15 6.74
N GLY A 236 24.41 9.85 5.84
CA GLY A 236 24.39 10.31 4.46
C GLY A 236 23.82 11.72 4.29
N GLY A 237 23.96 12.25 3.07
CA GLY A 237 23.29 13.48 2.65
C GLY A 237 21.89 13.20 2.08
N GLY A 238 21.09 14.25 1.91
CA GLY A 238 19.76 14.20 1.29
C GLY A 238 19.63 15.15 0.09
N SER A 239 18.78 14.80 -0.87
CA SER A 239 18.41 15.65 -2.02
C SER A 239 17.01 16.28 -1.87
N CYS A 240 16.37 16.10 -0.70
CA CYS A 240 15.08 16.69 -0.40
C CYS A 240 15.21 18.14 -0.01
N THR A 241 14.18 18.95 -0.36
CA THR A 241 14.11 20.36 0.04
C THR A 241 13.65 20.52 1.49
N ALA A 242 12.99 19.51 2.05
CA ALA A 242 12.67 19.50 3.46
C ALA A 242 13.95 19.24 4.27
N PRO A 243 14.27 20.12 5.26
CA PRO A 243 15.47 19.98 6.06
C PRO A 243 15.46 18.64 6.83
N ASP A 244 16.63 18.02 6.92
CA ASP A 244 16.87 16.76 7.67
C ASP A 244 15.99 15.56 7.29
N ASP A 245 15.38 15.59 6.10
CA ASP A 245 14.89 14.38 5.47
C ASP A 245 16.07 13.63 4.80
N ARG A 246 16.59 12.66 5.52
CA ARG A 246 17.63 11.74 5.06
C ARG A 246 17.08 10.39 4.65
N SER A 247 15.75 10.30 4.52
CA SER A 247 15.07 9.08 4.10
C SER A 247 15.45 8.71 2.67
N ALA A 248 15.38 7.42 2.39
CA ALA A 248 15.50 6.90 1.05
C ALA A 248 14.13 6.55 0.48
N TYR A 249 13.92 6.92 -0.77
CA TYR A 249 12.74 6.58 -1.57
C TYR A 249 13.23 6.01 -2.89
N TRP A 250 12.64 4.93 -3.37
CA TRP A 250 13.01 4.43 -4.68
C TRP A 250 11.84 3.76 -5.39
N MET A 251 11.97 3.67 -6.69
CA MET A 251 10.96 3.13 -7.58
C MET A 251 11.64 2.46 -8.77
N PRO A 252 10.96 1.56 -9.49
CA PRO A 252 11.48 0.99 -10.72
C PRO A 252 11.90 2.08 -11.70
N THR A 253 13.09 1.95 -12.26
CA THR A 253 13.57 2.87 -13.31
C THR A 253 12.67 2.79 -14.54
N MET A 254 12.19 3.95 -15.02
CA MET A 254 11.51 4.02 -16.32
C MET A 254 12.51 3.88 -17.46
N LEU A 255 12.15 3.13 -18.46
CA LEU A 255 12.95 2.86 -19.65
C LEU A 255 12.16 3.21 -20.91
N ASN A 256 12.84 3.76 -21.93
CA ASN A 256 12.32 3.82 -23.29
C ASN A 256 13.19 2.90 -24.17
N GLY A 257 12.66 1.74 -24.52
CA GLY A 257 13.49 0.62 -24.96
C GLY A 257 14.41 0.19 -23.82
N ASP A 258 15.72 0.33 -24.03
CA ASP A 258 16.74 0.01 -23.02
C ASP A 258 17.39 1.28 -22.41
N THR A 259 16.92 2.45 -22.82
CA THR A 259 17.45 3.73 -22.33
C THR A 259 16.70 4.20 -21.10
N PRO A 260 17.37 4.44 -19.95
CA PRO A 260 16.75 4.99 -18.77
C PRO A 260 16.18 6.39 -19.00
N VAL A 261 14.96 6.61 -18.51
CA VAL A 261 14.26 7.91 -18.52
C VAL A 261 14.22 8.45 -17.10
N GLN A 262 14.82 9.61 -16.91
CA GLN A 262 14.84 10.25 -15.58
C GLN A 262 13.56 11.05 -15.34
N PRO A 263 13.06 11.11 -14.10
CA PRO A 263 11.99 12.03 -13.71
C PRO A 263 12.35 13.49 -13.98
N VAL A 264 11.35 14.32 -14.24
CA VAL A 264 11.52 15.75 -14.57
C VAL A 264 11.72 16.56 -13.29
N GLY A 265 12.92 17.09 -13.07
CA GLY A 265 13.22 17.97 -11.94
C GLY A 265 13.04 17.33 -10.56
N THR A 266 12.58 18.14 -9.60
CA THR A 266 12.29 17.68 -8.23
C THR A 266 10.91 17.03 -8.17
N GLN A 267 10.84 15.83 -7.63
CA GLN A 267 9.59 15.09 -7.48
C GLN A 267 8.88 15.50 -6.19
N VAL A 268 7.55 15.56 -6.23
CA VAL A 268 6.76 15.95 -5.07
C VAL A 268 6.41 14.71 -4.26
N ILE A 269 6.83 14.73 -2.99
CA ILE A 269 6.48 13.70 -2.01
C ILE A 269 5.66 14.37 -0.92
N TYR A 270 4.37 14.05 -0.87
CA TYR A 270 3.48 14.56 0.15
C TYR A 270 3.47 13.65 1.37
N TYR A 271 3.40 14.28 2.54
CA TYR A 271 3.08 13.65 3.82
C TYR A 271 1.73 14.18 4.26
N LYS A 272 0.69 13.37 4.17
CA LYS A 272 -0.72 13.78 4.37
C LYS A 272 -1.37 13.03 5.52
N ALA A 273 -2.46 13.56 6.08
CA ALA A 273 -3.38 12.70 6.81
C ALA A 273 -4.10 11.75 5.84
N GLY A 274 -4.12 10.46 6.16
CA GLY A 274 -4.92 9.44 5.45
C GLY A 274 -6.17 9.03 6.24
N VAL A 275 -6.44 9.67 7.37
CA VAL A 275 -7.55 9.36 8.29
C VAL A 275 -8.43 10.58 8.54
N THR A 276 -9.69 10.33 8.90
CA THR A 276 -10.66 11.39 9.24
C THR A 276 -10.16 12.27 10.39
N ASP A 277 -9.64 11.63 11.45
CA ASP A 277 -9.04 12.37 12.56
C ASP A 277 -7.56 12.68 12.27
N TYR A 278 -7.33 13.74 11.49
CA TYR A 278 -5.99 14.21 11.18
C TYR A 278 -5.20 14.64 12.43
N THR A 279 -5.86 14.95 13.53
CA THR A 279 -5.20 15.33 14.79
C THR A 279 -4.59 14.14 15.52
N SER A 280 -4.98 12.91 15.16
CA SER A 280 -4.44 11.66 15.72
C SER A 280 -3.15 11.20 15.05
N VAL A 281 -2.76 11.78 13.90
CA VAL A 281 -1.58 11.39 13.14
C VAL A 281 -0.31 11.59 13.97
N ARG A 282 0.53 10.55 14.01
CA ARG A 282 1.84 10.53 14.71
C ARG A 282 2.99 10.46 13.71
N PRO A 283 4.16 11.00 14.03
CA PRO A 283 5.34 10.85 13.16
C PRO A 283 5.71 9.37 13.00
N PHE A 284 6.30 9.01 11.87
CA PHE A 284 6.89 7.69 11.68
C PHE A 284 8.00 7.43 12.70
N PRO A 285 8.10 6.21 13.26
CA PRO A 285 9.28 5.82 14.03
C PRO A 285 10.51 5.77 13.10
N ALA A 286 11.66 6.12 13.65
CA ALA A 286 12.93 6.05 12.90
C ALA A 286 13.19 4.60 12.45
N GLY A 287 13.57 4.41 11.20
CA GLY A 287 13.85 3.10 10.63
C GLY A 287 12.63 2.34 10.10
N LEU A 288 11.42 2.89 10.21
CA LEU A 288 10.24 2.32 9.55
C LEU A 288 10.50 2.25 8.04
N ARG A 289 10.24 1.10 7.45
CA ARG A 289 10.42 0.89 6.02
C ARG A 289 9.33 -0.02 5.47
N PHE A 290 8.86 0.25 4.27
CA PHE A 290 7.81 -0.52 3.62
C PHE A 290 7.85 -0.38 2.11
N ILE A 291 7.23 -1.35 1.43
CA ILE A 291 6.99 -1.37 -0.01
C ILE A 291 5.52 -1.05 -0.27
N VAL A 292 5.24 -0.18 -1.21
CA VAL A 292 3.89 0.17 -1.67
C VAL A 292 3.70 -0.31 -3.10
N GLY A 293 2.63 -1.06 -3.35
CA GLY A 293 2.40 -1.71 -4.63
C GLY A 293 3.10 -3.07 -4.74
N ASP A 294 2.97 -3.70 -5.89
CA ASP A 294 3.58 -5.00 -6.19
C ASP A 294 4.07 -5.02 -7.65
N MET A 295 5.30 -5.47 -7.87
CA MET A 295 5.84 -5.66 -9.23
C MET A 295 5.03 -6.66 -10.06
N ASN A 296 4.29 -7.55 -9.41
CA ASN A 296 3.40 -8.54 -10.03
C ASN A 296 1.92 -8.11 -9.99
N ALA A 297 1.64 -6.83 -9.68
CA ALA A 297 0.27 -6.33 -9.61
C ALA A 297 -0.48 -6.54 -10.92
N THR A 298 -1.77 -6.80 -10.81
CA THR A 298 -2.69 -6.67 -11.93
C THR A 298 -2.98 -5.20 -12.22
N ARG A 299 -3.63 -4.93 -13.37
CA ARG A 299 -4.04 -3.56 -13.74
C ARG A 299 -5.00 -2.96 -12.70
N GLU A 300 -5.86 -3.79 -12.16
CA GLU A 300 -6.89 -3.43 -11.19
C GLU A 300 -6.29 -3.12 -9.82
N GLU A 301 -5.30 -3.91 -9.37
CA GLU A 301 -4.53 -3.64 -8.13
C GLU A 301 -3.81 -2.30 -8.23
N PHE A 302 -3.09 -2.07 -9.32
CA PHE A 302 -2.41 -0.81 -9.56
C PHE A 302 -3.38 0.39 -9.51
N LEU A 303 -4.55 0.29 -10.17
CA LEU A 303 -5.55 1.36 -10.17
C LEU A 303 -6.20 1.56 -8.79
N ALA A 304 -6.27 0.51 -7.96
CA ALA A 304 -6.77 0.62 -6.60
C ALA A 304 -5.84 1.44 -5.69
N GLU A 305 -4.53 1.35 -5.90
CA GLU A 305 -3.52 2.04 -5.09
C GLU A 305 -3.15 3.42 -5.63
N SER A 306 -3.28 3.64 -6.93
CA SER A 306 -3.04 4.96 -7.54
C SER A 306 -4.21 5.93 -7.26
N VAL A 307 -3.95 7.22 -7.35
CA VAL A 307 -5.01 8.24 -7.22
C VAL A 307 -5.92 8.22 -8.45
N VAL A 308 -5.32 8.26 -9.64
CA VAL A 308 -6.03 8.28 -10.92
C VAL A 308 -5.35 7.42 -12.01
N GLY A 309 -4.43 6.52 -11.64
CA GLY A 309 -3.60 5.79 -12.60
C GLY A 309 -2.53 6.66 -13.25
N TRP A 310 -1.96 6.20 -14.37
CA TRP A 310 -1.07 7.00 -15.20
C TRP A 310 -1.86 8.07 -15.95
N GLU A 311 -1.26 9.24 -16.06
CA GLU A 311 -1.79 10.38 -16.80
C GLU A 311 -0.81 10.76 -17.92
N CYS A 312 -1.36 11.13 -19.09
CA CYS A 312 -0.56 11.54 -20.24
C CYS A 312 -1.33 12.56 -21.08
N GLY A 313 -1.07 13.84 -20.88
CA GLY A 313 -1.83 14.93 -21.49
C GLY A 313 -3.28 14.92 -21.01
N ASP A 314 -4.21 14.73 -21.93
CA ASP A 314 -5.66 14.60 -21.68
C ASP A 314 -6.10 13.19 -21.25
N LYS A 315 -5.20 12.22 -21.34
CA LYS A 315 -5.48 10.83 -20.94
C LYS A 315 -5.22 10.66 -19.45
N THR A 316 -6.17 10.06 -18.75
CA THR A 316 -6.10 9.77 -17.31
C THR A 316 -6.75 8.41 -17.02
N GLY A 317 -6.53 7.85 -15.85
CA GLY A 317 -7.10 6.56 -15.46
C GLY A 317 -6.41 5.35 -16.12
N LEU A 318 -5.20 5.52 -16.64
CA LEU A 318 -4.49 4.47 -17.36
C LEU A 318 -3.82 3.52 -16.36
N SER A 319 -4.03 2.23 -16.53
CA SER A 319 -3.28 1.20 -15.79
C SER A 319 -1.90 0.93 -16.38
N ASP A 320 -1.66 1.37 -17.63
CA ASP A 320 -0.42 1.14 -18.36
C ASP A 320 -0.12 2.34 -19.27
N PHE A 321 1.07 2.39 -19.84
CA PHE A 321 1.47 3.44 -20.76
C PHE A 321 0.67 3.37 -22.06
N PRO A 322 0.12 4.49 -22.55
CA PRO A 322 -0.48 4.54 -23.88
C PRO A 322 0.62 4.45 -24.95
N ALA A 323 0.26 4.07 -26.18
CA ALA A 323 1.23 4.01 -27.28
C ALA A 323 1.75 5.39 -27.72
N SER A 324 1.03 6.45 -27.39
CA SER A 324 1.42 7.83 -27.71
C SER A 324 0.84 8.83 -26.72
N CYS A 325 1.55 9.93 -26.51
CA CYS A 325 1.12 11.09 -25.74
C CYS A 325 1.06 12.34 -26.64
N ALA A 326 0.29 13.34 -26.26
CA ALA A 326 0.34 14.63 -26.93
C ALA A 326 1.74 15.26 -26.81
N ALA A 327 2.18 15.99 -27.82
CA ALA A 327 3.48 16.63 -27.81
C ALA A 327 3.61 17.58 -26.61
N GLY A 328 4.73 17.50 -25.89
CA GLY A 328 5.01 18.30 -24.70
C GLY A 328 4.33 17.79 -23.41
N SER A 329 3.59 16.70 -23.47
CA SER A 329 3.01 16.07 -22.29
C SER A 329 4.08 15.41 -21.40
N GLN A 330 3.69 15.16 -20.14
CA GLN A 330 4.44 14.33 -19.20
C GLN A 330 3.66 13.05 -18.91
N LEU A 331 4.36 11.98 -18.60
CA LEU A 331 3.79 10.80 -17.94
C LEU A 331 3.80 11.09 -16.44
N ASN A 332 2.62 11.24 -15.86
CA ASN A 332 2.46 11.53 -14.45
C ASN A 332 1.83 10.36 -13.72
N LEU A 333 2.20 10.17 -12.46
CA LEU A 333 1.59 9.21 -11.56
C LEU A 333 1.50 9.82 -10.16
N ARG A 334 0.37 9.58 -9.48
CA ARG A 334 0.23 9.76 -8.03
C ARG A 334 -0.11 8.41 -7.40
N TYR A 335 0.73 7.96 -6.48
CA TYR A 335 0.61 6.65 -5.84
C TYR A 335 0.67 6.78 -4.33
N GLN A 336 -0.24 6.12 -3.60
CA GLN A 336 -0.47 6.35 -2.19
C GLN A 336 -0.04 5.18 -1.31
N ALA A 337 0.65 5.49 -0.20
CA ALA A 337 1.00 4.53 0.84
C ALA A 337 -0.16 4.26 1.81
N PRO A 338 -0.14 3.10 2.48
CA PRO A 338 -0.90 2.91 3.70
C PRO A 338 -0.49 3.90 4.79
N SER A 339 -1.43 4.29 5.65
CA SER A 339 -1.21 5.31 6.70
C SER A 339 -1.62 4.84 8.11
N CYS A 340 -1.76 3.55 8.30
CA CYS A 340 -2.04 2.93 9.59
C CYS A 340 -0.93 1.93 9.93
N TRP A 341 -0.27 2.12 11.06
CA TRP A 341 0.83 1.31 11.54
C TRP A 341 0.37 0.41 12.70
N ASP A 342 0.93 -0.81 12.78
CA ASP A 342 0.60 -1.77 13.85
C ASP A 342 1.11 -1.33 15.24
N GLY A 343 1.98 -0.35 15.31
CA GLY A 343 2.58 0.16 16.56
C GLY A 343 3.74 -0.70 17.08
N LEU A 344 4.10 -1.77 16.42
CA LEU A 344 5.01 -2.80 16.93
C LEU A 344 6.27 -2.97 16.08
N HIS A 345 6.18 -2.86 14.76
CA HIS A 345 7.25 -3.29 13.86
C HIS A 345 7.70 -2.19 12.91
N LEU A 346 9.01 -2.13 12.67
CA LEU A 346 9.61 -1.26 11.64
C LEU A 346 9.58 -1.92 10.26
N ASP A 347 9.44 -3.24 10.21
CA ASP A 347 9.39 -4.03 8.98
C ASP A 347 8.70 -5.38 9.23
N SER A 348 8.22 -5.99 8.17
CA SER A 348 7.59 -7.31 8.18
C SER A 348 8.16 -8.19 7.08
N PRO A 349 8.00 -9.53 7.12
CA PRO A 349 8.58 -10.44 6.12
C PRO A 349 8.16 -10.18 4.67
N ASP A 350 7.04 -9.51 4.44
CA ASP A 350 6.57 -9.07 3.12
C ASP A 350 6.79 -7.58 2.89
N HIS A 351 7.39 -6.88 3.86
CA HIS A 351 7.64 -5.44 3.83
C HIS A 351 6.37 -4.58 3.69
N GLN A 352 5.19 -5.12 4.01
CA GLN A 352 3.89 -4.45 3.83
C GLN A 352 2.96 -4.61 5.03
N ARG A 353 2.86 -5.81 5.64
CA ARG A 353 1.77 -6.15 6.57
C ARG A 353 1.84 -5.48 7.96
N HIS A 354 2.93 -4.81 8.31
CA HIS A 354 3.00 -3.93 9.49
C HIS A 354 2.34 -2.56 9.24
N MET A 355 1.91 -2.32 8.00
CA MET A 355 1.16 -1.16 7.55
C MET A 355 -0.20 -1.59 6.99
N ALA A 356 -1.21 -0.73 7.11
CA ALA A 356 -2.54 -0.95 6.53
C ALA A 356 -3.12 0.36 5.99
N TYR A 357 -4.03 0.24 5.02
CA TYR A 357 -4.86 1.37 4.59
C TYR A 357 -5.98 1.63 5.60
N PRO A 358 -6.39 2.89 5.80
CA PRO A 358 -7.59 3.22 6.55
C PRO A 358 -8.83 2.55 5.94
N VAL A 359 -9.78 2.20 6.80
CA VAL A 359 -11.05 1.55 6.43
C VAL A 359 -12.21 2.52 6.55
N GLY A 360 -13.30 2.28 5.83
CA GLY A 360 -14.55 3.04 5.97
C GLY A 360 -14.64 4.30 5.14
N SER A 361 -13.80 4.53 4.12
CA SER A 361 -13.93 5.69 3.26
C SER A 361 -13.12 5.68 1.97
N THR A 362 -13.41 6.70 1.16
CA THR A 362 -12.62 7.13 0.01
C THR A 362 -11.32 7.80 0.47
N GLN A 363 -10.23 7.50 -0.15
CA GLN A 363 -8.84 8.00 -0.14
C GLN A 363 -8.27 8.78 1.08
N ASP A 364 -9.03 9.67 1.75
CA ASP A 364 -8.47 10.57 2.78
C ASP A 364 -9.29 10.68 4.07
N ASN A 365 -10.31 9.85 4.28
CA ASN A 365 -11.28 10.00 5.36
C ASN A 365 -11.65 8.68 6.05
N GLY A 366 -10.70 7.80 6.27
CA GLY A 366 -10.94 6.52 6.93
C GLY A 366 -10.59 6.51 8.41
N VAL A 367 -10.74 5.34 9.02
CA VAL A 367 -10.29 5.03 10.38
C VAL A 367 -9.28 3.90 10.29
N CYS A 368 -8.23 3.96 11.08
CA CYS A 368 -7.26 2.86 11.14
C CYS A 368 -7.92 1.59 11.67
N PRO A 369 -7.69 0.41 11.05
CA PRO A 369 -8.23 -0.86 11.54
C PRO A 369 -7.64 -1.20 12.92
N ALA A 370 -8.38 -1.94 13.74
CA ALA A 370 -7.96 -2.29 15.10
C ALA A 370 -6.61 -3.04 15.17
N SER A 371 -6.23 -3.73 14.10
CA SER A 371 -4.92 -4.40 13.96
C SER A 371 -3.75 -3.43 13.74
N HIS A 372 -4.02 -2.22 13.28
CA HIS A 372 -3.05 -1.17 12.96
C HIS A 372 -3.55 0.18 13.48
N PRO A 373 -3.66 0.34 14.81
CA PRO A 373 -4.44 1.44 15.39
C PRO A 373 -3.74 2.80 15.32
N ILE A 374 -2.49 2.84 14.89
CA ILE A 374 -1.68 4.07 14.91
C ILE A 374 -1.76 4.77 13.56
N ALA A 375 -2.43 5.91 13.51
CA ALA A 375 -2.40 6.77 12.34
C ALA A 375 -1.01 7.42 12.19
N VAL A 376 -0.42 7.28 11.01
CA VAL A 376 0.86 7.88 10.61
C VAL A 376 0.66 8.64 9.29
N PRO A 377 1.60 9.50 8.86
CA PRO A 377 1.44 10.20 7.59
C PRO A 377 1.22 9.23 6.42
N LYS A 378 0.30 9.56 5.55
CA LYS A 378 0.17 8.94 4.24
C LYS A 378 1.20 9.55 3.29
N ILE A 379 2.13 8.75 2.79
CA ILE A 379 3.03 9.21 1.73
C ILE A 379 2.29 9.11 0.39
N GLU A 380 2.30 10.18 -0.38
CA GLU A 380 1.84 10.20 -1.77
C GLU A 380 3.00 10.63 -2.67
N PHE A 381 3.44 9.72 -3.53
CA PHE A 381 4.39 10.02 -4.60
C PHE A 381 3.66 10.68 -5.77
N LYS A 382 4.12 11.88 -6.16
CA LYS A 382 3.74 12.52 -7.40
C LYS A 382 4.95 12.56 -8.31
N MET A 383 5.00 11.61 -9.25
CA MET A 383 6.10 11.44 -10.19
C MET A 383 5.74 12.02 -11.55
N ALA A 384 6.72 12.63 -12.22
CA ALA A 384 6.60 13.16 -13.57
C ALA A 384 7.80 12.75 -14.41
N PHE A 385 7.54 12.19 -15.59
CA PHE A 385 8.58 11.78 -16.54
C PHE A 385 8.34 12.50 -17.87
N PRO A 386 9.41 12.81 -18.65
CA PRO A 386 9.23 13.32 -19.98
C PRO A 386 8.52 12.24 -20.83
N ALA A 387 7.42 12.63 -21.47
CA ALA A 387 6.76 11.79 -22.46
C ALA A 387 7.13 12.30 -23.86
N GLY A 388 7.72 11.47 -24.69
CA GLY A 388 7.78 11.72 -26.13
C GLY A 388 6.41 11.51 -26.77
N SER A 389 6.25 11.90 -28.03
CA SER A 389 5.05 11.59 -28.80
C SER A 389 4.85 10.09 -29.02
N ASP A 390 5.92 9.31 -29.02
CA ASP A 390 5.93 7.84 -29.08
C ASP A 390 6.33 7.26 -27.74
N THR A 391 5.37 6.63 -27.05
CA THR A 391 5.54 5.94 -25.78
C THR A 391 5.42 4.42 -25.91
N SER A 392 5.36 3.91 -27.13
CA SER A 392 5.14 2.47 -27.42
C SER A 392 6.21 1.54 -26.82
N ARG A 393 7.44 2.07 -26.60
CA ARG A 393 8.58 1.36 -26.01
C ARG A 393 8.82 1.70 -24.54
N VAL A 394 7.97 2.56 -23.94
CA VAL A 394 8.10 2.91 -22.53
C VAL A 394 7.66 1.75 -21.65
N ARG A 395 8.47 1.44 -20.66
CA ARG A 395 8.22 0.43 -19.64
C ARG A 395 8.92 0.79 -18.33
N LEU A 396 8.55 0.14 -17.26
CA LEU A 396 9.34 0.13 -16.03
C LEU A 396 10.37 -1.02 -16.08
N SER A 397 11.43 -0.92 -15.34
CA SER A 397 12.39 -2.01 -15.16
C SER A 397 11.77 -3.25 -14.49
N SER A 398 10.69 -3.08 -13.73
CA SER A 398 9.85 -4.13 -13.16
C SER A 398 8.85 -4.73 -14.14
N GLY A 399 8.55 -4.07 -15.29
CA GLY A 399 7.59 -4.54 -16.28
C GLY A 399 6.74 -3.44 -16.90
N ARG A 400 5.44 -3.69 -17.01
CA ARG A 400 4.46 -2.75 -17.55
C ARG A 400 4.14 -1.64 -16.54
N GLY A 401 3.42 -0.58 -16.96
CA GLY A 401 3.09 0.56 -16.11
C GLY A 401 2.40 0.18 -14.79
N TYR A 402 1.61 -0.90 -14.79
CA TYR A 402 0.94 -1.42 -13.60
C TYR A 402 1.84 -2.24 -12.67
N SER A 403 3.10 -2.50 -13.03
CA SER A 403 4.11 -3.06 -12.11
C SER A 403 4.79 -1.99 -11.23
N PHE A 404 4.29 -0.74 -11.29
CA PHE A 404 4.80 0.34 -10.45
C PHE A 404 4.61 0.00 -8.98
N HIS A 405 5.68 0.18 -8.23
CA HIS A 405 5.73 0.16 -6.78
C HIS A 405 6.74 1.23 -6.35
N TYR A 406 6.72 1.57 -5.09
CA TYR A 406 7.81 2.35 -4.52
C TYR A 406 8.12 1.89 -3.12
N ASP A 407 9.32 2.17 -2.71
CA ASP A 407 9.87 1.76 -1.44
C ASP A 407 10.26 2.99 -0.64
N PHE A 408 10.11 2.88 0.66
CA PHE A 408 10.40 3.94 1.60
C PHE A 408 11.18 3.40 2.80
N PHE A 409 12.26 4.10 3.16
CA PHE A 409 13.02 3.83 4.36
C PHE A 409 13.20 5.14 5.14
N ASN A 410 12.49 5.25 6.28
CA ASN A 410 12.45 6.45 7.10
C ASN A 410 13.79 6.71 7.82
N ALA A 411 14.38 7.83 7.52
CA ALA A 411 15.57 8.36 8.22
C ALA A 411 15.48 9.88 8.45
N TRP A 412 14.26 10.40 8.59
CA TRP A 412 14.07 11.76 9.08
C TRP A 412 14.75 11.96 10.44
N ASP A 413 15.26 13.16 10.69
CA ASP A 413 15.43 13.59 12.06
C ASP A 413 14.10 13.55 12.81
N PRO A 414 13.99 12.80 13.93
CA PRO A 414 12.71 12.59 14.60
C PRO A 414 12.05 13.86 15.10
N ALA A 415 12.84 14.86 15.54
CA ALA A 415 12.32 16.11 16.07
C ALA A 415 11.76 16.97 14.92
N THR A 416 12.43 17.01 13.78
CA THR A 416 12.01 17.74 12.58
C THR A 416 10.72 17.14 11.99
N LEU A 417 10.67 15.81 11.84
CA LEU A 417 9.44 15.14 11.37
C LEU A 417 8.27 15.40 12.33
N LYS A 418 8.51 15.30 13.65
CA LYS A 418 7.49 15.59 14.66
C LYS A 418 6.98 17.02 14.56
N ALA A 419 7.87 17.99 14.39
CA ALA A 419 7.49 19.41 14.27
C ALA A 419 6.59 19.63 13.04
N LEU A 420 6.93 19.04 11.88
CA LEU A 420 6.10 19.14 10.66
C LEU A 420 4.76 18.41 10.81
N VAL A 421 4.72 17.24 11.41
CA VAL A 421 3.45 16.53 11.68
C VAL A 421 2.57 17.36 12.60
N ASP A 422 3.11 17.86 13.72
CA ASP A 422 2.34 18.62 14.71
C ASP A 422 1.93 20.01 14.19
N GLY A 423 2.80 20.67 13.43
CA GLY A 423 2.61 22.04 12.96
C GLY A 423 1.83 22.16 11.66
N CYS A 424 1.80 21.08 10.84
CA CYS A 424 1.12 21.09 9.54
C CYS A 424 -0.04 20.11 9.50
N ILE A 425 0.21 18.80 9.58
CA ILE A 425 -0.84 17.78 9.43
C ILE A 425 -1.91 17.96 10.52
N ARG A 426 -1.48 17.96 11.78
CA ARG A 426 -2.40 18.05 12.95
C ARG A 426 -3.06 19.42 13.14
N LYS A 427 -2.61 20.43 12.39
CA LYS A 427 -3.24 21.76 12.35
C LYS A 427 -4.19 21.92 11.17
N GLY A 428 -4.20 20.99 10.23
CA GLY A 428 -5.04 21.07 9.04
C GLY A 428 -4.50 22.03 7.98
N PHE A 429 -3.18 22.24 7.93
CA PHE A 429 -2.51 23.16 7.01
C PHE A 429 -2.00 22.45 5.76
N GLN A 430 -1.80 23.21 4.70
CA GLN A 430 -1.03 22.78 3.52
C GLN A 430 0.35 23.45 3.54
N CYS A 431 1.34 22.72 4.02
CA CYS A 431 2.65 23.29 4.23
C CYS A 431 3.64 23.00 3.09
N SER A 432 4.53 23.96 2.88
CA SER A 432 5.76 23.76 2.13
C SER A 432 6.71 22.79 2.84
N ALA A 433 7.86 22.53 2.22
CA ALA A 433 8.93 21.71 2.79
C ALA A 433 9.52 22.29 4.11
N GLN A 434 9.40 23.59 4.33
CA GLN A 434 9.83 24.28 5.55
C GLN A 434 8.69 24.46 6.57
N GLY A 435 7.52 23.88 6.29
CA GLY A 435 6.37 23.99 7.17
C GLY A 435 5.68 25.36 7.13
N ALA A 436 5.84 26.14 6.06
CA ALA A 436 5.06 27.35 5.81
C ALA A 436 3.71 26.97 5.23
N ASP A 437 2.62 27.41 5.87
CA ASP A 437 1.28 27.21 5.32
C ASP A 437 1.11 28.07 4.06
N LEU A 438 0.69 27.45 2.97
CA LEU A 438 0.51 28.11 1.67
C LEU A 438 -0.72 29.03 1.62
N TYR A 439 -1.68 28.83 2.51
CA TYR A 439 -2.93 29.60 2.58
C TYR A 439 -2.97 30.61 3.72
N HIS A 440 -2.08 30.48 4.72
CA HIS A 440 -1.99 31.35 5.88
C HIS A 440 -0.54 31.88 6.02
N PRO A 441 -0.09 32.76 5.11
CA PRO A 441 1.29 33.23 5.09
C PRO A 441 1.66 34.06 6.33
N GLU A 442 0.69 34.52 7.11
CA GLU A 442 0.88 35.19 8.39
C GLU A 442 1.34 34.23 9.51
N VAL A 443 1.13 32.92 9.34
CA VAL A 443 1.59 31.91 10.30
C VAL A 443 3.09 31.67 10.07
N LYS A 444 3.90 31.75 11.12
CA LYS A 444 5.32 31.44 11.02
C LYS A 444 5.55 30.03 10.52
N PRO A 445 6.49 29.81 9.60
CA PRO A 445 6.89 28.47 9.19
C PRO A 445 7.32 27.62 10.38
N VAL A 446 6.95 26.35 10.38
CA VAL A 446 7.28 25.38 11.45
C VAL A 446 8.81 25.26 11.60
N LEU A 447 9.53 25.20 10.49
CA LEU A 447 10.99 25.17 10.42
C LEU A 447 11.52 26.56 10.01
N GLY A 448 11.12 27.59 10.74
CA GLY A 448 11.57 28.97 10.49
C GLY A 448 13.03 29.20 10.91
N SER A 449 13.49 30.45 10.76
CA SER A 449 14.89 30.85 11.08
C SER A 449 15.33 30.53 12.51
N ASP A 450 14.37 30.38 13.40
CA ASP A 450 14.62 30.05 14.83
C ASP A 450 14.70 28.54 15.09
N TYR A 451 14.34 27.71 14.10
CA TYR A 451 14.39 26.25 14.22
C TYR A 451 15.84 25.78 14.10
N ARG A 452 16.28 25.01 15.06
CA ARG A 452 17.61 24.40 15.04
C ARG A 452 17.47 22.93 14.64
N LEU A 453 18.18 22.56 13.59
CA LEU A 453 18.34 21.17 13.18
C LEU A 453 19.13 20.42 14.25
N HIS A 454 18.76 19.18 14.52
CA HIS A 454 19.28 18.32 15.59
C HIS A 454 20.24 17.25 15.10
#